data_7db2aa5b7f1e1582a75846379e710a69
#
_entry.id   7db2aa5b7f1e1582a75846379e710a69
#
_cell.length_a   1.000
_cell.length_b   1.000
_cell.length_c   1.000
_cell.angle_alpha   90.00
_cell.angle_beta   90.00
_cell.angle_gamma   90.00
#
_symmetry.space_group_name_H-M   'P 1'
#
loop_
_entity.id
_entity.type
_entity.pdbx_description
1 polymer ?
#
loop_
_entity_poly.entity_id
_entity_poly.type
_entity_poly.pdbx_seq_one_letter_code
_entity_poly.pdbx_strand_id
1 'polypeptide(L)'
;MADELSAFCREVGAPLEIRYFASLWRVTWLEDHPLQDLLFAMMRSRGVHILDNFPCFMTTAHTQQDIALIKSAFKESVAEMQEAEFLPRLARIDAEVFDSAKPPVPGARLGRDANGKAAWFIPNPEQPGKYMLVR
;
A
#
# COMPACT_ATOMS: atom_id res chain seq x y z
N MET A 1 0.55 1.17 -14.22
CA MET A 1 -0.13 2.21 -13.40
C MET A 1 -0.15 1.84 -11.92
N ALA A 2 -0.81 0.76 -11.51
CA ALA A 2 -0.97 0.42 -10.07
C ALA A 2 0.36 0.27 -9.32
N ASP A 3 1.31 -0.48 -9.86
CA ASP A 3 2.65 -0.65 -9.24
C ASP A 3 3.41 0.66 -9.12
N GLU A 4 3.30 1.52 -10.13
CA GLU A 4 3.94 2.85 -10.12
C GLU A 4 3.34 3.74 -9.02
N LEU A 5 2.02 3.75 -8.86
CA LEU A 5 1.36 4.52 -7.80
C LEU A 5 1.65 3.95 -6.42
N SER A 6 1.69 2.63 -6.27
CA SER A 6 2.10 1.99 -5.01
C SER A 6 3.57 2.27 -4.67
N ALA A 7 4.46 2.30 -5.67
CA ALA A 7 5.85 2.69 -5.48
C ALA A 7 5.98 4.16 -5.03
N PHE A 8 5.23 5.05 -5.67
CA PHE A 8 5.16 6.45 -5.26
C PHE A 8 4.68 6.61 -3.82
N CYS A 9 3.60 5.92 -3.41
CA CYS A 9 3.12 5.98 -2.02
C CYS A 9 4.21 5.58 -1.01
N ARG A 10 4.95 4.51 -1.30
CA ARG A 10 6.09 4.09 -0.46
C ARG A 10 7.21 5.12 -0.43
N GLU A 11 7.52 5.74 -1.58
CA GLU A 11 8.57 6.76 -1.69
C GLU A 11 8.25 8.00 -0.85
N VAL A 12 7.00 8.48 -0.90
CA VAL A 12 6.58 9.67 -0.15
C VAL A 12 6.08 9.37 1.26
N GLY A 13 6.07 8.09 1.67
CA GLY A 13 5.58 7.65 2.97
C GLY A 13 4.08 7.82 3.16
N ALA A 14 3.29 7.76 2.10
CA ALA A 14 1.83 7.80 2.19
C ALA A 14 1.28 6.44 2.63
N PRO A 15 0.33 6.37 3.59
CA PRO A 15 -0.25 5.12 4.08
C PRO A 15 -1.28 4.53 3.10
N LEU A 16 -0.89 4.40 1.84
CA LEU A 16 -1.73 4.00 0.73
C LEU A 16 -1.03 2.94 -0.12
N GLU A 17 -1.81 2.04 -0.69
CA GLU A 17 -1.38 1.15 -1.76
C GLU A 17 -2.46 1.02 -2.82
N ILE A 18 -2.06 0.69 -4.04
CA ILE A 18 -3.00 0.39 -5.12
C ILE A 18 -3.03 -1.13 -5.28
N ARG A 19 -4.14 -1.73 -4.90
CA ARG A 19 -4.39 -3.16 -5.15
C ARG A 19 -5.06 -3.34 -6.50
N TYR A 20 -4.67 -4.38 -7.21
CA TYR A 20 -5.27 -4.67 -8.51
C TYR A 20 -5.31 -6.16 -8.83
N PHE A 21 -6.25 -6.50 -9.69
CA PHE A 21 -6.34 -7.80 -10.33
C PHE A 21 -6.84 -7.61 -11.77
N ALA A 22 -6.02 -7.97 -12.76
CA ALA A 22 -6.30 -7.68 -14.16
C ALA A 22 -6.62 -6.19 -14.41
N SER A 23 -7.81 -5.86 -14.90
CA SER A 23 -8.25 -4.48 -15.14
C SER A 23 -8.89 -3.80 -13.92
N LEU A 24 -9.18 -4.57 -12.88
CA LEU A 24 -9.75 -4.06 -11.63
C LEU A 24 -8.66 -3.49 -10.75
N TRP A 25 -8.86 -2.29 -10.21
CA TRP A 25 -7.95 -1.68 -9.27
C TRP A 25 -8.70 -0.84 -8.22
N ARG A 26 -8.07 -0.62 -7.06
CA ARG A 26 -8.61 0.27 -6.04
C ARG A 26 -7.49 0.88 -5.21
N VAL A 27 -7.75 2.07 -4.69
CA VAL A 27 -6.95 2.67 -3.64
C VAL A 27 -7.30 1.96 -2.32
N THR A 28 -6.28 1.54 -1.59
CA THR A 28 -6.43 0.87 -0.29
C THR A 28 -5.63 1.63 0.75
N TRP A 29 -6.27 1.99 1.84
CA TRP A 29 -5.63 2.58 3.00
C TRP A 29 -4.97 1.48 3.83
N LEU A 30 -3.74 1.70 4.28
CA LEU A 30 -3.03 0.76 5.15
C LEU A 30 -3.51 0.85 6.59
N GLU A 31 -3.99 2.03 6.97
CA GLU A 31 -4.59 2.34 8.28
C GLU A 31 -5.87 3.14 8.05
N ASP A 32 -6.81 3.05 8.99
CA ASP A 32 -8.03 3.85 8.93
C ASP A 32 -7.69 5.34 9.13
N HIS A 33 -8.23 6.20 8.27
CA HIS A 33 -7.90 7.61 8.25
C HIS A 33 -9.17 8.47 8.15
N PRO A 34 -9.36 9.46 9.04
CA PRO A 34 -10.61 10.24 9.08
C PRO A 34 -10.85 11.11 7.83
N LEU A 35 -9.79 11.45 7.09
CA LEU A 35 -9.87 12.26 5.89
C LEU A 35 -9.66 11.47 4.59
N GLN A 36 -9.91 10.16 4.62
CA GLN A 36 -9.71 9.31 3.44
C GLN A 36 -10.54 9.75 2.22
N ASP A 37 -11.74 10.29 2.43
CA ASP A 37 -12.61 10.73 1.33
C ASP A 37 -12.11 12.03 0.68
N LEU A 38 -11.27 12.80 1.38
CA LEU A 38 -10.67 14.02 0.84
C LEU A 38 -9.78 13.73 -0.38
N LEU A 39 -9.04 12.61 -0.37
CA LEU A 39 -8.23 12.19 -1.52
C LEU A 39 -9.08 12.11 -2.80
N PHE A 40 -10.24 11.48 -2.70
CA PHE A 40 -11.14 11.31 -3.85
C PHE A 40 -11.79 12.65 -4.28
N ALA A 41 -12.09 13.52 -3.33
CA ALA A 41 -12.57 14.87 -3.62
C ALA A 41 -11.51 15.70 -4.38
N MET A 42 -10.24 15.60 -3.98
CA MET A 42 -9.13 16.28 -4.64
C MET A 42 -8.83 15.70 -6.03
N MET A 43 -8.96 14.38 -6.21
CA MET A 43 -8.87 13.76 -7.53
C MET A 43 -10.01 14.23 -8.44
N ARG A 44 -11.23 14.38 -7.92
CA ARG A 44 -12.37 14.92 -8.68
C ARG A 44 -12.12 16.36 -9.13
N SER A 45 -11.54 17.21 -8.29
CA SER A 45 -11.20 18.59 -8.68
C SER A 45 -10.16 18.64 -9.80
N ARG A 46 -9.38 17.56 -10.00
CA ARG A 46 -8.40 17.38 -11.06
C ARG A 46 -8.97 16.62 -12.28
N GLY A 47 -10.29 16.43 -12.33
CA GLY A 47 -10.97 15.81 -13.47
C GLY A 47 -11.01 14.27 -13.42
N VAL A 48 -10.63 13.62 -12.34
CA VAL A 48 -10.68 12.17 -12.18
C VAL A 48 -11.77 11.79 -11.19
N HIS A 49 -12.90 11.32 -11.69
CA HIS A 49 -14.01 10.88 -10.85
C HIS A 49 -13.87 9.39 -10.51
N ILE A 50 -13.59 9.11 -9.25
CA ILE A 50 -13.55 7.78 -8.66
C ILE A 50 -14.56 7.74 -7.52
N LEU A 51 -15.33 6.67 -7.45
CA LEU A 51 -16.23 6.44 -6.33
C LEU A 51 -15.39 6.03 -5.10
N ASP A 52 -15.61 6.74 -4.00
CA ASP A 52 -14.82 6.64 -2.78
C ASP A 52 -14.82 5.20 -2.25
N ASN A 53 -13.62 4.65 -2.03
CA ASN A 53 -13.40 3.29 -1.53
C ASN A 53 -13.95 2.13 -2.39
N PHE A 54 -14.39 2.39 -3.62
CA PHE A 54 -14.85 1.37 -4.54
C PHE A 54 -13.77 0.92 -5.53
N PRO A 55 -13.89 -0.28 -6.07
CA PRO A 55 -13.03 -0.73 -7.16
C PRO A 55 -13.33 0.02 -8.45
N CYS A 56 -12.27 0.31 -9.19
CA CYS A 56 -12.30 0.94 -10.50
C CYS A 56 -11.90 -0.06 -11.58
N PHE A 57 -12.34 0.17 -12.81
CA PHE A 57 -12.01 -0.68 -13.93
C PHE A 57 -11.29 0.11 -15.02
N MET A 58 -10.16 -0.44 -15.48
CA MET A 58 -9.57 0.00 -16.74
C MET A 58 -10.21 -0.77 -17.88
N THR A 59 -10.62 -0.05 -18.89
CA THR A 59 -11.24 -0.62 -20.10
C THR A 59 -10.47 -0.24 -21.35
N THR A 60 -10.79 -0.83 -22.47
CA THR A 60 -10.20 -0.49 -23.77
C THR A 60 -10.56 0.92 -24.26
N ALA A 61 -11.52 1.58 -23.61
CA ALA A 61 -11.86 2.99 -23.90
C ALA A 61 -10.87 3.97 -23.24
N HIS A 62 -10.12 3.55 -22.22
CA HIS A 62 -9.12 4.42 -21.59
C HIS A 62 -7.87 4.53 -22.46
N THR A 63 -7.51 5.76 -22.78
CA THR A 63 -6.29 6.09 -23.53
C THR A 63 -5.08 6.20 -22.62
N GLN A 64 -3.88 6.31 -23.21
CA GLN A 64 -2.67 6.60 -22.44
C GLN A 64 -2.73 7.98 -21.77
N GLN A 65 -3.47 8.93 -22.36
CA GLN A 65 -3.69 10.25 -21.74
C GLN A 65 -4.56 10.15 -20.50
N ASP A 66 -5.61 9.34 -20.52
CA ASP A 66 -6.45 9.10 -19.34
C ASP A 66 -5.66 8.45 -18.21
N ILE A 67 -4.81 7.49 -18.55
CA ILE A 67 -3.92 6.84 -17.56
C ILE A 67 -2.93 7.85 -16.96
N ALA A 68 -2.38 8.73 -17.80
CA ALA A 68 -1.47 9.79 -17.34
C ALA A 68 -2.19 10.78 -16.42
N LEU A 69 -3.42 11.16 -16.76
CA LEU A 69 -4.26 12.04 -15.94
C LEU A 69 -4.58 11.41 -14.57
N ILE A 70 -4.97 10.12 -14.55
CA ILE A 70 -5.21 9.40 -13.28
C ILE A 70 -3.96 9.42 -12.39
N LYS A 71 -2.78 9.16 -12.99
CA LYS A 71 -1.52 9.14 -12.25
C LYS A 71 -1.14 10.50 -11.68
N SER A 72 -1.24 11.57 -12.49
CA SER A 72 -0.91 12.92 -12.02
C SER A 72 -1.91 13.39 -10.95
N ALA A 73 -3.21 13.24 -11.19
CA ALA A 73 -4.24 13.61 -10.23
C ALA A 73 -4.06 12.91 -8.87
N PHE A 74 -3.74 11.61 -8.87
CA PHE A 74 -3.46 10.88 -7.64
C PHE A 74 -2.22 11.41 -6.92
N LYS A 75 -1.08 11.51 -7.63
CA LYS A 75 0.20 11.95 -7.05
C LYS A 75 0.10 13.38 -6.48
N GLU A 76 -0.49 14.28 -7.23
CA GLU A 76 -0.69 15.68 -6.80
C GLU A 76 -1.64 15.78 -5.60
N SER A 77 -2.73 15.00 -5.57
CA SER A 77 -3.64 14.97 -4.43
C SER A 77 -2.96 14.45 -3.16
N VAL A 78 -2.18 13.39 -3.27
CA VAL A 78 -1.39 12.87 -2.13
C VAL A 78 -0.37 13.91 -1.64
N ALA A 79 0.36 14.54 -2.55
CA ALA A 79 1.35 15.56 -2.21
C ALA A 79 0.71 16.75 -1.48
N GLU A 80 -0.41 17.28 -2.00
CA GLU A 80 -1.13 18.40 -1.40
C GLU A 80 -1.69 18.03 -0.02
N MET A 81 -2.25 16.83 0.15
CA MET A 81 -2.69 16.37 1.48
C MET A 81 -1.54 16.28 2.48
N GLN A 82 -0.34 15.87 2.02
CA GLN A 82 0.84 15.83 2.88
C GLN A 82 1.42 17.21 3.19
N GLU A 83 1.34 18.16 2.25
CA GLU A 83 1.75 19.55 2.47
C GLU A 83 0.82 20.25 3.45
N ALA A 84 -0.48 19.96 3.38
CA ALA A 84 -1.50 20.47 4.30
C ALA A 84 -1.54 19.72 5.66
N GLU A 85 -0.66 18.76 5.88
CA GLU A 85 -0.62 17.92 7.08
C GLU A 85 -1.91 17.08 7.31
N PHE A 86 -2.72 16.90 6.26
CA PHE A 86 -3.91 16.04 6.29
C PHE A 86 -3.60 14.56 6.08
N LEU A 87 -2.43 14.24 5.53
CA LEU A 87 -1.97 12.88 5.33
C LEU A 87 -0.59 12.72 5.97
N PRO A 88 -0.40 11.75 6.88
CA PRO A 88 0.88 11.55 7.52
C PRO A 88 1.95 11.15 6.50
N ARG A 89 3.18 11.57 6.76
CA ARG A 89 4.36 10.98 6.12
C ARG A 89 4.89 9.92 7.06
N LEU A 90 4.56 8.68 6.78
CA LEU A 90 5.18 7.57 7.49
C LEU A 90 6.69 7.66 7.25
N ALA A 91 7.47 7.58 8.32
CA ALA A 91 8.91 7.37 8.17
C ALA A 91 9.05 6.22 7.16
N ARG A 92 9.97 6.36 6.18
CA ARG A 92 10.26 5.26 5.26
C ARG A 92 10.36 4.01 6.13
N ILE A 93 9.33 3.20 6.08
CA ILE A 93 9.52 1.80 6.37
C ILE A 93 10.37 1.40 5.17
N ASP A 94 11.69 1.43 5.36
CA ASP A 94 12.52 0.55 4.58
C ASP A 94 11.80 -0.77 4.77
N ALA A 95 11.03 -1.13 3.76
CA ALA A 95 10.51 -2.47 3.68
C ALA A 95 11.79 -3.30 3.68
N GLU A 96 12.20 -3.74 4.88
CA GLU A 96 13.02 -4.92 4.95
C GLU A 96 12.25 -5.88 4.08
N VAL A 97 12.78 -6.01 2.86
CA VAL A 97 12.21 -6.89 1.85
C VAL A 97 12.11 -8.19 2.59
N PHE A 98 10.89 -8.55 3.01
CA PHE A 98 10.65 -9.83 3.66
C PHE A 98 11.07 -10.88 2.63
N ASP A 99 12.35 -11.21 2.64
CA ASP A 99 12.92 -12.21 1.77
C ASP A 99 12.49 -13.58 2.29
N SER A 100 11.40 -14.06 1.71
CA SER A 100 10.91 -15.42 1.99
C SER A 100 11.93 -16.52 1.65
N ALA A 101 12.97 -16.20 0.90
CA ALA A 101 14.02 -17.13 0.51
C ALA A 101 15.23 -17.10 1.47
N LYS A 102 15.37 -16.04 2.29
CA LYS A 102 16.53 -15.87 3.15
C LYS A 102 16.12 -15.71 4.62
N PRO A 103 16.25 -16.76 5.46
CA PRO A 103 15.96 -16.67 6.88
C PRO A 103 16.87 -15.64 7.55
N PRO A 104 16.33 -14.71 8.38
CA PRO A 104 17.11 -13.68 9.07
C PRO A 104 18.08 -14.23 10.11
N VAL A 105 17.77 -15.41 10.64
CA VAL A 105 18.63 -16.14 11.59
C VAL A 105 18.65 -17.63 11.24
N PRO A 106 19.76 -18.33 11.51
CA PRO A 106 19.84 -19.77 11.29
C PRO A 106 18.76 -20.52 12.07
N GLY A 107 18.05 -21.42 11.38
CA GLY A 107 16.98 -22.21 12.00
C GLY A 107 15.60 -21.57 12.01
N ALA A 108 15.46 -20.34 11.51
CA ALA A 108 14.13 -19.72 11.33
C ALA A 108 13.31 -20.47 10.28
N ARG A 109 12.02 -20.64 10.56
CA ARG A 109 11.05 -21.29 9.68
C ARG A 109 10.02 -20.27 9.18
N LEU A 110 9.71 -20.34 7.92
CA LEU A 110 8.68 -19.50 7.31
C LEU A 110 7.29 -19.97 7.78
N GLY A 111 6.49 -19.04 8.25
CA GLY A 111 5.11 -19.28 8.69
C GLY A 111 4.21 -18.08 8.38
N ARG A 112 3.03 -18.05 8.99
CA ARG A 112 2.12 -16.91 8.94
C ARG A 112 1.86 -16.41 10.35
N ASP A 113 1.85 -15.09 10.52
CA ASP A 113 1.48 -14.45 11.78
C ASP A 113 -0.05 -14.49 12.03
N ALA A 114 -0.49 -13.93 13.15
CA ALA A 114 -1.91 -13.89 13.51
C ALA A 114 -2.76 -13.08 12.51
N ASN A 115 -2.15 -12.23 11.68
CA ASN A 115 -2.81 -11.44 10.64
C ASN A 115 -2.73 -12.10 9.25
N GLY A 116 -2.18 -13.33 9.18
CA GLY A 116 -2.01 -14.07 7.93
C GLY A 116 -0.83 -13.62 7.06
N LYS A 117 0.01 -12.68 7.52
CA LYS A 117 1.21 -12.25 6.81
C LYS A 117 2.31 -13.29 6.95
N ALA A 118 3.09 -13.47 5.89
CA ALA A 118 4.28 -14.29 5.93
C ALA A 118 5.29 -13.70 6.91
N ALA A 119 5.84 -14.54 7.77
CA ALA A 119 6.78 -14.14 8.81
C ALA A 119 7.75 -15.27 9.16
N TRP A 120 8.90 -14.92 9.72
CA TRP A 120 9.87 -15.90 10.20
C TRP A 120 9.67 -16.21 11.66
N PHE A 121 9.79 -17.47 12.02
CA PHE A 121 9.60 -17.99 13.37
C PHE A 121 10.80 -18.83 13.81
N ILE A 122 11.18 -18.71 15.08
CA ILE A 122 12.17 -19.56 15.73
C ILE A 122 11.52 -20.35 16.85
N PRO A 123 12.04 -21.53 17.22
CA PRO A 123 11.60 -22.23 18.40
C PRO A 123 11.72 -21.34 19.65
N ASN A 124 10.67 -21.31 20.46
CA ASN A 124 10.71 -20.56 21.72
C ASN A 124 11.52 -21.36 22.77
N PRO A 125 12.65 -20.82 23.25
CA PRO A 125 13.49 -21.54 24.22
C PRO A 125 12.80 -21.74 25.57
N GLU A 126 11.87 -20.88 25.94
CA GLU A 126 11.14 -20.96 27.23
C GLU A 126 9.91 -21.86 27.16
N GLN A 127 9.44 -22.20 25.97
CA GLN A 127 8.24 -23.04 25.79
C GLN A 127 8.46 -24.07 24.67
N PRO A 128 8.98 -25.24 25.00
CA PRO A 128 9.22 -26.30 24.01
C PRO A 128 7.96 -26.63 23.20
N GLY A 129 8.10 -26.65 21.89
CA GLY A 129 6.98 -26.92 20.95
C GLY A 129 6.23 -25.67 20.48
N LYS A 130 6.53 -24.49 21.01
CA LYS A 130 6.00 -23.21 20.49
C LYS A 130 7.07 -22.45 19.71
N TYR A 131 6.62 -21.56 18.84
CA TYR A 131 7.45 -20.70 18.01
C TYR A 131 7.21 -19.24 18.35
N MET A 132 8.25 -18.42 18.27
CA MET A 132 8.17 -16.98 18.45
C MET A 132 8.53 -16.26 17.14
N LEU A 133 7.88 -15.12 16.90
CA LEU A 133 8.12 -14.27 15.74
C LEU A 133 9.52 -13.68 15.82
N VAL A 134 10.28 -13.77 14.73
CA VAL A 134 11.53 -13.03 14.56
C VAL A 134 11.18 -11.61 14.12
N ARG A 135 11.56 -10.62 14.91
CA ARG A 135 11.40 -9.20 14.59
C ARG A 135 12.70 -8.64 14.05
#